data_b0e6236e83496d8f977aaf5c84eb97e2
#
_entry.id   b0e6236e83496d8f977aaf5c84eb97e2
#
_cell.length_a   1.000
_cell.length_b   1.000
_cell.length_c   1.000
_cell.angle_alpha   90.00
_cell.angle_beta   90.00
_cell.angle_gamma   90.00
#
_symmetry.space_group_name_H-M   'P 1'
#
loop_
_entity.id
_entity.type
_entity.pdbx_description
1 polymer ?
#
loop_
_entity_poly.entity_id
_entity_poly.type
_entity_poly.pdbx_seq_one_letter_code
_entity_poly.pdbx_strand_id
1 'polypeptide(L)'
;LGPSLDYPILLNLPVPSLSKDGAEGSVDAIDRFGNLITNIPEQWAEELARHTCSVRIAGLRLPIVSTFGDVPVQTGLAYWGSSGFLEIALNQGNAASVWSIRIDTPVQVRFGN
;
A
#
# COMPACT_ATOMS: atom_id res chain seq x y z
N LEU A 1 -3.52 19.40 -27.64
CA LEU A 1 -3.23 19.35 -27.11
C LEU A 1 -3.23 19.31 -26.83
N GLY A 2 -3.29 19.47 -27.05
CA GLY A 2 -3.27 19.51 -26.51
C GLY A 2 -3.67 19.57 -26.07
N PRO A 3 -4.06 19.33 -26.45
CA PRO A 3 -4.43 19.61 -25.55
C PRO A 3 -4.54 19.12 -24.47
N SER A 4 -4.44 18.91 -24.63
CA SER A 4 -4.17 19.30 -23.26
C SER A 4 -5.36 19.10 -22.40
N LEU A 5 -6.35 18.74 -22.94
CA LEU A 5 -7.62 18.71 -22.31
C LEU A 5 -7.73 17.72 -21.20
N ASP A 6 -6.95 16.67 -21.29
CA ASP A 6 -6.97 15.61 -20.30
C ASP A 6 -6.05 15.89 -19.12
N TYR A 7 -5.30 16.97 -19.19
CA TYR A 7 -4.30 17.25 -18.20
C TYR A 7 -4.87 17.45 -16.79
N PRO A 8 -5.95 18.17 -16.63
CA PRO A 8 -6.49 18.35 -15.28
C PRO A 8 -6.84 17.03 -14.61
N ILE A 9 -7.32 16.08 -15.39
CA ILE A 9 -7.65 14.78 -14.86
C ILE A 9 -6.39 14.07 -14.42
N LEU A 10 -5.35 14.11 -15.24
CA LEU A 10 -4.09 13.46 -14.91
C LEU A 10 -3.44 14.06 -13.68
N LEU A 11 -3.60 15.36 -13.48
CA LEU A 11 -3.02 16.02 -12.34
C LEU A 11 -3.64 15.60 -11.03
N ASN A 12 -4.84 15.03 -11.08
CA ASN A 12 -5.54 14.60 -9.89
C ASN A 12 -5.30 13.14 -9.55
N LEU A 13 -4.54 12.42 -10.37
CA LEU A 13 -4.24 11.02 -10.09
C LEU A 13 -3.23 10.92 -8.96
N PRO A 14 -3.43 9.96 -8.04
CA PRO A 14 -2.48 9.78 -6.96
C PRO A 14 -1.13 9.35 -7.51
N VAL A 15 -0.08 9.96 -7.01
CA VAL A 15 1.29 9.63 -7.40
C VAL A 15 2.03 9.23 -6.14
N PRO A 16 2.73 8.07 -6.13
CA PRO A 16 3.46 7.69 -4.95
C PRO A 16 4.65 8.62 -4.73
N SER A 17 5.00 8.83 -3.48
CA SER A 17 6.14 9.69 -3.14
C SER A 17 6.93 9.09 -1.99
N LEU A 18 8.23 9.32 -2.00
CA LEU A 18 9.14 8.90 -0.95
C LEU A 18 9.75 10.14 -0.36
N SER A 19 9.71 10.26 0.97
CA SER A 19 10.22 11.42 1.67
C SER A 19 11.02 10.97 2.88
N LYS A 20 11.51 11.95 3.64
CA LYS A 20 12.26 11.65 4.87
C LYS A 20 11.37 11.06 5.96
N ASP A 21 10.05 11.16 5.83
CA ASP A 21 9.12 10.67 6.83
C ASP A 21 8.55 9.30 6.47
N GLY A 22 8.81 8.82 5.27
CA GLY A 22 8.30 7.55 4.81
C GLY A 22 7.86 7.63 3.36
N ALA A 23 6.84 6.84 3.01
CA ALA A 23 6.31 6.80 1.66
C ALA A 23 4.81 6.97 1.67
N GLU A 24 4.27 7.47 0.58
CA GLU A 24 2.84 7.62 0.41
C GLU A 24 2.42 7.09 -0.94
N GLY A 25 1.22 6.56 -1.00
CA GLY A 25 0.64 6.10 -2.24
C GLY A 25 -0.84 5.84 -2.03
N SER A 26 -1.38 4.96 -2.83
CA SER A 26 -2.80 4.62 -2.76
C SER A 26 -3.03 3.20 -3.24
N VAL A 27 -4.22 2.68 -2.95
CA VAL A 27 -4.62 1.37 -3.46
C VAL A 27 -4.90 1.51 -4.95
N ASP A 28 -4.16 0.76 -5.75
CA ASP A 28 -4.25 0.84 -7.20
C ASP A 28 -5.11 -0.26 -7.78
N ALA A 29 -5.16 -1.41 -7.12
CA ALA A 29 -5.94 -2.56 -7.57
C ALA A 29 -6.30 -3.44 -6.39
N ILE A 30 -7.32 -4.27 -6.57
CA ILE A 30 -7.71 -5.27 -5.59
C ILE A 30 -7.77 -6.59 -6.34
N ASP A 31 -7.04 -7.60 -5.86
CA ASP A 31 -7.04 -8.87 -6.55
C ASP A 31 -8.26 -9.70 -6.16
N ARG A 32 -8.41 -10.86 -6.78
CA ARG A 32 -9.60 -11.68 -6.57
C ARG A 32 -9.70 -12.27 -5.17
N PHE A 33 -8.60 -12.24 -4.41
CA PHE A 33 -8.60 -12.70 -3.02
C PHE A 33 -8.86 -11.56 -2.05
N GLY A 34 -9.04 -10.35 -2.56
CA GLY A 34 -9.27 -9.18 -1.73
C GLY A 34 -8.01 -8.51 -1.22
N ASN A 35 -6.84 -8.91 -1.70
CA ASN A 35 -5.60 -8.24 -1.34
C ASN A 35 -5.53 -6.89 -2.04
N LEU A 36 -4.99 -5.91 -1.33
CA LEU A 36 -4.90 -4.54 -1.84
C LEU A 36 -3.52 -4.33 -2.43
N ILE A 37 -3.46 -3.97 -3.70
CA ILE A 37 -2.20 -3.72 -4.37
C ILE A 37 -2.03 -2.21 -4.45
N THR A 38 -0.96 -1.70 -3.84
CA THR A 38 -0.71 -0.26 -3.83
C THR A 38 0.19 0.13 -4.99
N ASN A 39 0.37 1.43 -5.17
CA ASN A 39 1.32 1.94 -6.16
C ASN A 39 2.67 2.30 -5.55
N ILE A 40 2.95 1.85 -4.31
CA ILE A 40 4.24 2.06 -3.67
C ILE A 40 5.21 1.01 -4.22
N PRO A 41 6.24 1.42 -4.97
CA PRO A 41 7.06 0.47 -5.72
C PRO A 41 8.10 -0.24 -4.87
N GLU A 42 8.38 -1.47 -5.23
CA GLU A 42 9.36 -2.31 -4.52
C GLU A 42 10.76 -1.70 -4.56
N GLN A 43 11.05 -0.86 -5.54
CA GLN A 43 12.35 -0.22 -5.60
C GLN A 43 12.65 0.63 -4.36
N TRP A 44 11.63 0.99 -3.59
CA TRP A 44 11.81 1.74 -2.34
C TRP A 44 11.96 0.83 -1.13
N ALA A 45 11.86 -0.50 -1.31
CA ALA A 45 11.87 -1.44 -0.18
C ALA A 45 13.16 -1.35 0.62
N GLU A 46 14.30 -1.23 -0.04
CA GLU A 46 15.58 -1.16 0.63
C GLU A 46 15.68 0.09 1.50
N GLU A 47 15.26 1.21 0.97
CA GLU A 47 15.27 2.45 1.72
C GLU A 47 14.35 2.38 2.93
N LEU A 48 13.14 1.85 2.73
CA LEU A 48 12.19 1.73 3.81
C LEU A 48 12.66 0.75 4.88
N ALA A 49 13.39 -0.29 4.48
CA ALA A 49 13.89 -1.30 5.41
C ALA A 49 14.97 -0.77 6.34
N ARG A 50 15.53 0.41 6.05
CA ARG A 50 16.52 1.02 6.92
C ARG A 50 15.91 1.63 8.17
N HIS A 51 14.60 1.68 8.24
CA HIS A 51 13.86 2.30 9.32
C HIS A 51 12.83 1.34 9.87
N THR A 52 12.44 1.57 11.12
CA THR A 52 11.26 0.90 11.65
C THR A 52 10.05 1.58 10.99
N CYS A 53 9.21 0.78 10.36
CA CYS A 53 8.08 1.31 9.58
C CYS A 53 6.79 0.66 9.98
N SER A 54 5.69 1.40 9.78
CA SER A 54 4.35 0.82 9.84
C SER A 54 3.55 1.34 8.65
N VAL A 55 2.63 0.54 8.18
CA VAL A 55 1.73 0.93 7.10
C VAL A 55 0.44 1.44 7.71
N ARG A 56 -0.01 2.59 7.22
CA ARG A 56 -1.25 3.21 7.68
C ARG A 56 -2.25 3.27 6.55
N ILE A 57 -3.42 2.70 6.75
CA ILE A 57 -4.48 2.69 5.75
C ILE A 57 -5.82 2.63 6.47
N ALA A 58 -6.72 3.55 6.12
CA ALA A 58 -8.09 3.56 6.64
C ALA A 58 -8.16 3.46 8.17
N GLY A 59 -7.23 4.12 8.86
CA GLY A 59 -7.18 4.08 10.32
C GLY A 59 -6.49 2.86 10.89
N LEU A 60 -6.06 1.93 10.06
CA LEU A 60 -5.35 0.73 10.49
C LEU A 60 -3.86 0.97 10.49
N ARG A 61 -3.16 0.20 11.34
CA ARG A 61 -1.71 0.25 11.43
C ARG A 61 -1.20 -1.17 11.28
N LEU A 62 -0.42 -1.42 10.24
CA LEU A 62 -0.04 -2.77 9.85
C LEU A 62 1.48 -2.91 9.76
N PRO A 63 2.02 -4.09 10.08
CA PRO A 63 3.45 -4.34 9.91
C PRO A 63 3.78 -4.68 8.46
N ILE A 64 5.03 -4.44 8.06
CA ILE A 64 5.56 -4.96 6.81
C ILE A 64 6.30 -6.25 7.17
N VAL A 65 5.93 -7.35 6.55
CA VAL A 65 6.49 -8.66 6.89
C VAL A 65 7.03 -9.34 5.64
N SER A 66 7.89 -10.34 5.86
CA SER A 66 8.48 -11.10 4.76
C SER A 66 7.60 -12.25 4.33
N THR A 67 6.88 -12.84 5.28
CA THR A 67 6.00 -13.97 4.98
C THR A 67 4.76 -13.90 5.85
N PHE A 68 3.71 -14.57 5.39
CA PHE A 68 2.46 -14.64 6.13
C PHE A 68 2.60 -15.44 7.43
N GLY A 69 3.60 -16.31 7.51
CA GLY A 69 3.80 -17.10 8.72
C GLY A 69 4.22 -16.28 9.91
N ASP A 70 4.62 -15.03 9.68
CA ASP A 70 5.07 -14.14 10.75
C ASP A 70 3.92 -13.50 11.50
N VAL A 71 2.67 -13.68 11.05
CA VAL A 71 1.53 -13.03 11.69
C VAL A 71 0.42 -14.04 11.94
N PRO A 72 -0.39 -13.81 12.99
CA PRO A 72 -1.53 -14.68 13.27
C PRO A 72 -2.60 -14.61 12.18
N VAL A 73 -3.46 -15.64 12.16
CA VAL A 73 -4.61 -15.66 11.28
C VAL A 73 -5.52 -14.45 11.56
N GLN A 74 -6.12 -13.89 10.54
CA GLN A 74 -7.02 -12.74 10.62
C GLN A 74 -6.32 -11.45 11.05
N THR A 75 -4.98 -11.40 10.91
CA THR A 75 -4.20 -10.21 11.18
C THR A 75 -3.83 -9.53 9.88
N GLY A 76 -3.95 -8.22 9.83
CA GLY A 76 -3.56 -7.44 8.68
C GLY A 76 -2.05 -7.29 8.57
N LEU A 77 -1.55 -7.24 7.36
CA LEU A 77 -0.12 -7.14 7.11
C LEU A 77 0.14 -6.51 5.75
N ALA A 78 1.36 -6.06 5.56
CA ALA A 78 1.83 -5.60 4.26
C ALA A 78 3.09 -6.36 3.89
N TYR A 79 3.30 -6.54 2.60
CA TYR A 79 4.47 -7.26 2.10
C TYR A 79 4.76 -6.82 0.67
N TRP A 80 5.99 -7.08 0.23
CA TRP A 80 6.37 -6.78 -1.15
C TRP A 80 5.97 -7.96 -2.02
N GLY A 81 4.97 -7.74 -2.87
CA GLY A 81 4.38 -8.82 -3.64
C GLY A 81 5.01 -9.00 -5.01
N SER A 82 4.55 -10.03 -5.71
CA SER A 82 5.05 -10.34 -7.05
C SER A 82 4.65 -9.30 -8.08
N SER A 83 3.73 -8.41 -7.75
CA SER A 83 3.34 -7.33 -8.64
C SER A 83 4.43 -6.28 -8.79
N GLY A 84 5.42 -6.27 -7.89
CA GLY A 84 6.43 -5.23 -7.86
C GLY A 84 6.04 -4.04 -6.99
N PHE A 85 4.97 -4.17 -6.23
CA PHE A 85 4.46 -3.11 -5.37
C PHE A 85 4.15 -3.63 -3.99
N LEU A 86 4.01 -2.72 -3.04
CA LEU A 86 3.58 -3.07 -1.68
C LEU A 86 2.14 -3.56 -1.75
N GLU A 87 1.89 -4.73 -1.17
CA GLU A 87 0.56 -5.32 -1.11
C GLU A 87 0.12 -5.42 0.34
N ILE A 88 -1.17 -5.30 0.56
CA ILE A 88 -1.76 -5.34 1.89
C ILE A 88 -2.79 -6.46 1.91
N ALA A 89 -2.70 -7.31 2.91
CA ALA A 89 -3.56 -8.48 3.01
C ALA A 89 -4.04 -8.68 4.42
N LEU A 90 -5.11 -9.43 4.54
CA LEU A 90 -5.60 -9.95 5.82
C LEU A 90 -5.30 -11.43 5.80
N ASN A 91 -4.45 -11.90 6.72
CA ASN A 91 -4.00 -13.28 6.70
C ASN A 91 -5.21 -14.21 6.80
N GLN A 92 -5.41 -15.02 5.74
CA GLN A 92 -6.54 -15.95 5.59
C GLN A 92 -7.88 -15.21 5.60
N GLY A 93 -7.92 -14.00 5.05
CA GLY A 93 -9.14 -13.24 4.94
C GLY A 93 -9.14 -12.38 3.69
N ASN A 94 -10.22 -11.63 3.50
CA ASN A 94 -10.39 -10.73 2.38
C ASN A 94 -10.31 -9.30 2.90
N ALA A 95 -9.14 -8.68 2.74
CA ALA A 95 -8.89 -7.35 3.28
C ALA A 95 -9.87 -6.31 2.75
N ALA A 96 -10.12 -6.32 1.46
CA ALA A 96 -10.99 -5.32 0.86
C ALA A 96 -12.41 -5.40 1.43
N SER A 97 -12.92 -6.62 1.59
CA SER A 97 -14.27 -6.80 2.13
C SER A 97 -14.36 -6.49 3.61
N VAL A 98 -13.43 -7.06 4.39
CA VAL A 98 -13.50 -6.92 5.85
C VAL A 98 -13.32 -5.48 6.28
N TRP A 99 -12.43 -4.76 5.62
CA TRP A 99 -12.13 -3.37 5.98
C TRP A 99 -12.88 -2.37 5.12
N SER A 100 -13.66 -2.82 4.15
CA SER A 100 -14.43 -1.94 3.24
C SER A 100 -13.54 -0.94 2.54
N ILE A 101 -12.36 -1.39 2.09
CA ILE A 101 -11.39 -0.52 1.43
C ILE A 101 -11.56 -0.60 -0.08
N ARG A 102 -11.41 0.54 -0.72
CA ARG A 102 -11.61 0.69 -2.16
C ARG A 102 -10.34 1.13 -2.86
N ILE A 103 -10.35 1.03 -4.18
CA ILE A 103 -9.31 1.62 -5.02
C ILE A 103 -9.25 3.12 -4.72
N ASP A 104 -8.05 3.69 -4.78
CA ASP A 104 -7.74 5.09 -4.49
C ASP A 104 -7.68 5.43 -3.01
N THR A 105 -7.89 4.47 -2.11
CA THR A 105 -7.72 4.72 -0.68
C THR A 105 -6.25 5.05 -0.40
N PRO A 106 -5.97 6.13 0.33
CA PRO A 106 -4.58 6.52 0.63
C PRO A 106 -3.88 5.49 1.51
N VAL A 107 -2.59 5.31 1.22
CA VAL A 107 -1.73 4.39 1.96
C VAL A 107 -0.47 5.16 2.34
N GLN A 108 -0.04 5.04 3.59
CA GLN A 108 1.20 5.66 4.06
C GLN A 108 2.08 4.62 4.70
N VAL A 109 3.39 4.72 4.43
CA VAL A 109 4.39 3.96 5.17
C VAL A 109 5.13 4.99 5.99
N ARG A 110 5.00 4.90 7.31
CA ARG A 110 5.55 5.91 8.21
C ARG A 110 6.77 5.37 8.93
N PHE A 111 7.83 6.17 8.99
CA PHE A 111 9.02 5.84 9.76
C PHE A 111 8.74 6.06 11.25
N GLY A 112 9.40 5.28 12.06
CA GLY A 112 9.21 5.28 13.49
C GLY A 112 7.91 4.54 13.81
N ASN A 113 7.26 4.95 14.84
CA ASN A 113 6.03 4.31 15.22
C ASN A 113 4.86 5.26 15.02
#